data_631de7e11813cea5611a76c8dbcc7e8f
#
_entry.id   631de7e11813cea5611a76c8dbcc7e8f
#
_cell.length_a   1.000
_cell.length_b   1.000
_cell.length_c   1.000
_cell.angle_alpha   90.00
_cell.angle_beta   90.00
_cell.angle_gamma   90.00
#
_symmetry.space_group_name_H-M   'P 1'
#
loop_
_entity.id
_entity.type
_entity.pdbx_description
1 polymer ?
#
loop_
_entity_poly.entity_id
_entity_poly.type
_entity_poly.pdbx_seq_one_letter_code
_entity_poly.pdbx_strand_id
1 'polypeptide(L)'
;HTLKDCSLKYNTFTEMNFNRFDFSNGNEIVGSMFAKCEMQLASFKGTELHETEFYQCDLRKADFRDATGYKVDILGSRMKDARFSLPEAVNLLADLKIKLS
;
A
#
# COMPACT_ATOMS: atom_id res chain seq x y z
N HIS A 1 -2.78 4.21 16.05
CA HIS A 1 -3.27 2.84 16.01
C HIS A 1 -2.28 1.94 15.28
N THR A 2 -2.21 0.70 15.71
CA THR A 2 -1.24 -0.24 15.16
C THR A 2 -1.76 -1.66 15.24
N LEU A 3 -1.33 -2.50 14.29
CA LEU A 3 -1.45 -3.95 14.37
C LEU A 3 -0.05 -4.53 14.54
N LYS A 4 0.06 -5.62 15.27
CA LYS A 4 1.35 -6.27 15.51
C LYS A 4 1.22 -7.77 15.32
N ASP A 5 2.16 -8.34 14.54
CA ASP A 5 2.26 -9.79 14.29
C ASP A 5 0.94 -10.43 13.83
N CYS A 6 0.18 -9.70 13.02
CA CYS A 6 -1.10 -10.17 12.50
C CYS A 6 -0.95 -10.67 11.08
N SER A 7 -1.88 -11.55 10.68
CA SER A 7 -1.96 -12.02 9.31
C SER A 7 -3.32 -11.64 8.75
N LEU A 8 -3.33 -10.78 7.72
CA LEU A 8 -4.54 -10.35 7.03
C LEU A 8 -4.54 -10.96 5.64
N LYS A 9 -5.40 -11.95 5.41
CA LYS A 9 -5.46 -12.65 4.13
C LYS A 9 -6.84 -12.53 3.52
N TYR A 10 -6.88 -12.12 2.25
CA TYR A 10 -8.09 -12.07 1.43
C TYR A 10 -9.20 -11.20 2.04
N ASN A 11 -8.81 -10.12 2.70
CA ASN A 11 -9.75 -9.17 3.27
C ASN A 11 -9.94 -7.97 2.33
N THR A 12 -11.16 -7.42 2.32
CA THR A 12 -11.45 -6.20 1.59
C THR A 12 -11.86 -5.12 2.58
N PHE A 13 -11.17 -3.98 2.52
CA PHE A 13 -11.46 -2.82 3.34
C PHE A 13 -11.95 -1.70 2.43
N THR A 14 -13.17 -1.23 2.64
CA THR A 14 -13.79 -0.21 1.80
C THR A 14 -14.19 1.00 2.62
N GLU A 15 -13.78 2.18 2.14
CA GLU A 15 -14.16 3.47 2.74
C GLU A 15 -13.81 3.59 4.23
N MET A 16 -12.72 2.95 4.65
CA MET A 16 -12.26 3.00 6.04
C MET A 16 -11.22 4.09 6.23
N ASN A 17 -11.13 4.59 7.46
CA ASN A 17 -10.13 5.57 7.83
C ASN A 17 -8.96 4.89 8.54
N PHE A 18 -7.83 4.80 7.84
CA PHE A 18 -6.58 4.27 8.37
C PHE A 18 -5.50 5.37 8.41
N ASN A 19 -5.89 6.62 8.52
CA ASN A 19 -4.92 7.71 8.61
C ASN A 19 -3.99 7.48 9.80
N ARG A 20 -2.68 7.58 9.55
CA ARG A 20 -1.62 7.41 10.54
C ARG A 20 -1.58 6.01 11.16
N PHE A 21 -2.21 5.04 10.53
CA PHE A 21 -2.20 3.66 11.02
C PHE A 21 -0.85 3.02 10.69
N ASP A 22 -0.30 2.30 11.66
CA ASP A 22 0.98 1.62 11.48
C ASP A 22 0.77 0.13 11.25
N PHE A 23 1.02 -0.33 10.02
CA PHE A 23 0.95 -1.73 9.64
C PHE A 23 2.34 -2.40 9.62
N SER A 24 3.39 -1.71 10.08
CA SER A 24 4.77 -2.15 9.87
C SER A 24 5.31 -3.12 10.93
N ASN A 25 4.49 -3.53 11.90
CA ASN A 25 4.96 -4.29 13.05
C ASN A 25 4.86 -5.80 12.86
N GLY A 26 5.57 -6.34 11.87
CA GLY A 26 5.62 -7.79 11.63
C GLY A 26 4.36 -8.38 11.03
N ASN A 27 3.51 -7.57 10.42
CA ASN A 27 2.27 -8.03 9.81
C ASN A 27 2.51 -8.63 8.42
N GLU A 28 1.67 -9.58 8.06
CA GLU A 28 1.62 -10.15 6.72
C GLU A 28 0.25 -9.85 6.12
N ILE A 29 0.22 -9.22 4.95
CA ILE A 29 -1.02 -8.84 4.30
C ILE A 29 -0.99 -9.42 2.89
N VAL A 30 -1.87 -10.38 2.61
CA VAL A 30 -1.85 -11.14 1.36
C VAL A 30 -3.21 -11.14 0.70
N GLY A 31 -3.24 -10.88 -0.61
CA GLY A 31 -4.45 -10.98 -1.41
C GLY A 31 -5.59 -10.07 -0.97
N SER A 32 -5.27 -9.02 -0.23
CA SER A 32 -6.26 -8.10 0.33
C SER A 32 -6.44 -6.88 -0.56
N MET A 33 -7.51 -6.13 -0.32
CA MET A 33 -7.77 -4.90 -1.06
C MET A 33 -8.16 -3.78 -0.12
N PHE A 34 -7.58 -2.61 -0.34
CA PHE A 34 -7.98 -1.37 0.30
C PHE A 34 -8.59 -0.49 -0.78
N ALA A 35 -9.90 -0.28 -0.73
CA ALA A 35 -10.62 0.50 -1.73
C ALA A 35 -11.22 1.74 -1.11
N LYS A 36 -10.93 2.90 -1.71
CA LYS A 36 -11.47 4.20 -1.27
C LYS A 36 -11.20 4.50 0.21
N CYS A 37 -10.08 4.02 0.73
CA CYS A 37 -9.70 4.24 2.12
C CYS A 37 -8.88 5.52 2.27
N GLU A 38 -8.98 6.14 3.44
CA GLU A 38 -8.10 7.23 3.82
C GLU A 38 -6.89 6.64 4.52
N MET A 39 -5.71 6.86 3.97
CA MET A 39 -4.47 6.23 4.45
C MET A 39 -3.31 7.22 4.48
N GLN A 40 -3.59 8.47 4.79
CA GLN A 40 -2.54 9.48 4.91
C GLN A 40 -1.61 9.13 6.07
N LEU A 41 -0.31 9.19 5.82
CA LEU A 41 0.72 8.89 6.82
C LEU A 41 0.64 7.45 7.37
N ALA A 42 -0.09 6.56 6.70
CA ALA A 42 -0.08 5.15 7.07
C ALA A 42 1.29 4.55 6.74
N SER A 43 1.76 3.61 7.57
CA SER A 43 3.05 2.98 7.37
C SER A 43 2.91 1.50 7.06
N PHE A 44 3.49 1.09 5.92
CA PHE A 44 3.63 -0.31 5.53
C PHE A 44 5.11 -0.68 5.39
N LYS A 45 5.97 0.07 6.07
CA LYS A 45 7.41 -0.12 5.94
C LYS A 45 7.80 -1.55 6.29
N GLY A 46 8.53 -2.20 5.37
CA GLY A 46 9.00 -3.57 5.57
C GLY A 46 7.91 -4.63 5.57
N THR A 47 6.69 -4.30 5.18
CA THR A 47 5.55 -5.23 5.19
C THR A 47 5.48 -6.01 3.88
N GLU A 48 5.20 -7.30 3.97
CA GLU A 48 4.93 -8.12 2.79
C GLU A 48 3.47 -7.93 2.39
N LEU A 49 3.26 -7.34 1.20
CA LEU A 49 1.94 -6.99 0.69
C LEU A 49 1.61 -7.80 -0.57
N HIS A 50 1.87 -9.09 -0.54
CA HIS A 50 1.70 -9.94 -1.72
C HIS A 50 0.29 -9.88 -2.27
N GLU A 51 0.18 -9.47 -3.54
CA GLU A 51 -1.09 -9.36 -4.26
C GLU A 51 -2.14 -8.49 -3.55
N THR A 52 -1.69 -7.60 -2.68
CA THR A 52 -2.58 -6.64 -2.02
C THR A 52 -2.69 -5.39 -2.87
N GLU A 53 -3.91 -4.93 -3.11
CA GLU A 53 -4.19 -3.80 -3.98
C GLU A 53 -4.67 -2.58 -3.18
N PHE A 54 -4.25 -1.41 -3.64
CA PHE A 54 -4.74 -0.13 -3.12
C PHE A 54 -5.45 0.58 -4.26
N TYR A 55 -6.77 0.69 -4.16
CA TYR A 55 -7.60 1.22 -5.23
C TYR A 55 -8.30 2.50 -4.78
N GLN A 56 -8.07 3.59 -5.51
CA GLN A 56 -8.65 4.90 -5.22
C GLN A 56 -8.48 5.34 -3.76
N CYS A 57 -7.31 5.05 -3.19
CA CYS A 57 -7.00 5.40 -1.80
C CYS A 57 -6.29 6.76 -1.72
N ASP A 58 -6.41 7.40 -0.56
CA ASP A 58 -5.62 8.58 -0.25
C ASP A 58 -4.36 8.14 0.49
N LEU A 59 -3.27 8.03 -0.26
CA LEU A 59 -1.98 7.53 0.25
C LEU A 59 -0.97 8.66 0.42
N ARG A 60 -1.43 9.89 0.59
CA ARG A 60 -0.52 11.00 0.74
C ARG A 60 0.37 10.82 1.97
N LYS A 61 1.69 10.92 1.75
CA LYS A 61 2.72 10.74 2.79
C LYS A 61 2.74 9.35 3.42
N ALA A 62 2.10 8.36 2.80
CA ALA A 62 2.20 6.98 3.27
C ALA A 62 3.62 6.44 3.04
N ASP A 63 4.05 5.49 3.87
CA ASP A 63 5.39 4.93 3.81
C ASP A 63 5.34 3.47 3.37
N PHE A 64 5.81 3.21 2.14
CA PHE A 64 5.94 1.87 1.58
C PHE A 64 7.40 1.46 1.41
N ARG A 65 8.32 2.08 2.12
CA ARG A 65 9.74 1.71 2.00
C ARG A 65 9.93 0.27 2.47
N ASP A 66 10.68 -0.49 1.67
CA ASP A 66 10.97 -1.90 1.94
C ASP A 66 9.73 -2.81 1.95
N ALA A 67 8.57 -2.32 1.52
CA ALA A 67 7.40 -3.16 1.30
C ALA A 67 7.51 -3.88 -0.04
N THR A 68 6.91 -5.07 -0.13
CA THR A 68 7.00 -5.90 -1.34
C THR A 68 5.64 -6.40 -1.78
N GLY A 69 5.50 -6.62 -3.08
CA GLY A 69 4.33 -7.28 -3.67
C GLY A 69 3.07 -6.44 -3.77
N TYR A 70 3.13 -5.18 -3.40
CA TYR A 70 1.95 -4.29 -3.46
C TYR A 70 1.57 -3.93 -4.90
N LYS A 71 0.28 -3.62 -5.07
CA LYS A 71 -0.26 -3.07 -6.32
C LYS A 71 -1.03 -1.81 -5.99
N VAL A 72 -0.72 -0.71 -6.64
CA VAL A 72 -1.36 0.59 -6.38
C VAL A 72 -1.93 1.14 -7.66
N ASP A 73 -3.20 1.53 -7.62
CA ASP A 73 -3.84 2.28 -8.70
C ASP A 73 -3.34 3.73 -8.63
N ILE A 74 -2.21 4.00 -9.28
CA ILE A 74 -1.55 5.30 -9.15
C ILE A 74 -2.30 6.43 -9.84
N LEU A 75 -3.15 6.11 -10.82
CA LEU A 75 -3.94 7.13 -11.53
C LEU A 75 -5.19 7.51 -10.76
N GLY A 76 -5.75 6.58 -10.00
CA GLY A 76 -6.96 6.81 -9.22
C GLY A 76 -6.71 7.17 -7.76
N SER A 77 -5.48 6.99 -7.26
CA SER A 77 -5.14 7.26 -5.87
C SER A 77 -4.39 8.57 -5.71
N ARG A 78 -4.46 9.15 -4.52
CA ARG A 78 -3.67 10.34 -4.18
C ARG A 78 -2.38 9.89 -3.55
N MET A 79 -1.24 10.26 -4.15
CA MET A 79 0.06 9.71 -3.75
C MET A 79 1.13 10.76 -3.49
N LYS A 80 0.72 12.01 -3.26
CA LYS A 80 1.69 13.08 -3.02
C LYS A 80 2.55 12.75 -1.81
N ASP A 81 3.86 12.84 -2.00
CA ASP A 81 4.86 12.60 -0.94
C ASP A 81 4.82 11.18 -0.35
N ALA A 82 4.17 10.22 -1.01
CA ALA A 82 4.27 8.82 -0.62
C ALA A 82 5.69 8.32 -0.85
N ARG A 83 6.19 7.45 0.02
CA ARG A 83 7.57 6.96 -0.02
C ARG A 83 7.61 5.50 -0.47
N PHE A 84 8.50 5.23 -1.42
CA PHE A 84 8.70 3.89 -1.97
C PHE A 84 10.19 3.60 -2.11
N SER A 85 10.55 2.32 -2.07
CA SER A 85 11.92 1.88 -2.28
C SER A 85 12.06 1.16 -3.62
N LEU A 86 13.20 1.31 -4.26
CA LEU A 86 13.56 0.50 -5.43
C LEU A 86 14.08 -0.87 -4.94
N PRO A 87 13.89 -1.96 -5.72
CA PRO A 87 13.31 -2.00 -7.06
C PRO A 87 11.76 -2.09 -7.10
N GLU A 88 11.09 -2.31 -5.98
CA GLU A 88 9.64 -2.53 -5.94
C GLU A 88 8.84 -1.37 -6.55
N ALA A 89 9.29 -0.13 -6.35
CA ALA A 89 8.58 1.04 -6.87
C ALA A 89 8.41 1.01 -8.39
N VAL A 90 9.28 0.28 -9.10
CA VAL A 90 9.18 0.14 -10.56
C VAL A 90 7.84 -0.50 -10.95
N ASN A 91 7.28 -1.35 -10.11
CA ASN A 91 6.02 -2.00 -10.40
C ASN A 91 4.84 -1.01 -10.52
N LEU A 92 4.97 0.17 -9.95
CA LEU A 92 3.94 1.22 -10.06
C LEU A 92 3.79 1.71 -11.49
N LEU A 93 4.86 1.63 -12.28
CA LEU A 93 4.85 2.09 -13.66
C LEU A 93 4.01 1.20 -14.57
N ALA A 94 3.69 -0.01 -14.14
CA ALA A 94 2.86 -0.92 -14.93
C ALA A 94 1.48 -0.31 -15.20
N ASP A 95 0.94 0.45 -14.26
CA ASP A 95 -0.37 1.10 -14.42
C ASP A 95 -0.34 2.20 -15.49
N LEU A 96 0.83 2.73 -15.78
CA LEU A 96 1.02 3.75 -16.80
C LEU A 96 1.31 3.15 -18.16
N LYS A 97 1.44 1.82 -18.26
CA LYS A 97 1.77 1.11 -19.49
C LYS A 97 3.06 1.61 -20.14
N ILE A 98 4.03 1.98 -19.32
CA ILE A 98 5.34 2.47 -19.78
C ILE A 98 6.26 1.28 -19.95
N LYS A 99 7.00 1.28 -21.08
CA LYS A 99 8.02 0.26 -21.30
C LYS A 99 9.35 0.76 -20.74
N LEU A 100 9.97 -0.08 -19.93
CA LEU A 100 11.30 0.13 -19.42
C LEU A 100 12.23 -0.84 -20.14
N SER A 101 13.12 -0.32 -20.95
CA SER A 101 14.02 -1.16 -21.74
C SER A 101 15.45 -0.71 -21.62
#